data_917625d22a20df5121de824f79e6461d
#
_entry.id   917625d22a20df5121de824f79e6461d
#
_cell.length_a   1.000
_cell.length_b   1.000
_cell.length_c   1.000
_cell.angle_alpha   90.00
_cell.angle_beta   90.00
_cell.angle_gamma   90.00
#
_symmetry.space_group_name_H-M   'P 1'
#
loop_
_entity.id
_entity.type
_entity.pdbx_description
1 polymer ?
#
loop_
_entity_poly.entity_id
_entity_poly.type
_entity_poly.pdbx_seq_one_letter_code
_entity_poly.pdbx_strand_id
1 'polypeptide(L)'
;LESSALPGRSSGHRRCPRNSLSVNVSEKTSLADGKADAVWGWNSRYRIEASGRYDAGMAVTRGYDDSGVWPTSVAGYYMIYGRKSPWKMAIGDYALRFGQGLALWNGFSMTGVQNVQSFWKRPAGLSPSRALSPSSRLRGIAAEVDIGKFVVTVFSASGWLAEQDFSGASGKNRSWDVLSGGNVAWRSSHGQVSATAFCKIVKLTAKTAGNGFAIGKSAFLSLSKVSVDARFCLKGTELFAEAAYDICAVKPSLTGGAMI
;
A
#
# COMPACT_ATOMS: atom_id res chain seq x y z
N LEU A 1 -4.85 25.29 -1.51
CA LEU A 1 -3.61 24.61 -1.10
C LEU A 1 -3.65 24.41 0.42
N GLU A 2 -4.50 23.48 0.88
CA GLU A 2 -4.33 22.93 2.21
C GLU A 2 -3.10 22.05 2.16
N SER A 3 -2.04 22.57 2.75
CA SER A 3 -0.88 21.84 3.18
C SER A 3 -1.40 20.55 3.84
N SER A 4 -0.94 19.39 3.36
CA SER A 4 -0.98 18.17 4.15
C SER A 4 -0.02 18.36 5.34
N ALA A 5 -0.28 19.40 6.14
CA ALA A 5 0.36 19.62 7.40
C ALA A 5 0.10 18.37 8.23
N LEU A 6 1.15 17.75 8.68
CA LEU A 6 1.12 16.83 9.81
C LEU A 6 0.17 17.43 10.85
N PRO A 7 -0.75 16.68 11.43
CA PRO A 7 -1.76 17.21 12.34
C PRO A 7 -1.11 18.12 13.36
N GLY A 8 -1.55 19.40 13.35
CA GLY A 8 -0.92 20.54 13.98
C GLY A 8 -0.43 20.24 15.40
N ARG A 9 0.80 20.57 15.60
CA ARG A 9 1.48 20.62 16.88
C ARG A 9 0.79 21.63 17.81
N SER A 10 -0.13 21.19 18.63
CA SER A 10 -0.60 21.99 19.76
C SER A 10 0.23 21.66 21.00
N SER A 11 0.68 22.73 21.65
CA SER A 11 1.42 22.77 22.90
C SER A 11 0.90 21.84 24.01
N GLY A 12 1.83 21.07 24.59
CA GLY A 12 1.95 20.80 26.02
C GLY A 12 0.90 19.98 26.78
N HIS A 13 -0.28 19.74 26.29
CA HIS A 13 -1.28 18.93 27.00
C HIS A 13 -1.02 17.45 26.73
N ARG A 14 -0.88 16.66 27.79
CA ARG A 14 -0.89 15.19 27.71
C ARG A 14 -2.26 14.78 27.16
N ARG A 15 -2.33 14.56 25.85
CA ARG A 15 -3.55 14.04 25.22
C ARG A 15 -3.76 12.61 25.70
N CYS A 16 -4.94 12.35 26.24
CA CYS A 16 -5.36 10.98 26.52
C CYS A 16 -5.25 10.11 25.27
N PRO A 17 -4.88 8.85 25.38
CA PRO A 17 -4.87 7.92 24.25
C PRO A 17 -6.28 7.84 23.65
N ARG A 18 -6.37 7.93 22.33
CA ARG A 18 -7.62 7.75 21.59
C ARG A 18 -7.70 6.32 21.10
N ASN A 19 -8.75 5.64 21.46
CA ASN A 19 -9.03 4.29 21.00
C ASN A 19 -10.25 4.30 20.09
N SER A 20 -10.21 3.53 19.03
CA SER A 20 -11.37 3.29 18.17
C SER A 20 -11.45 1.81 17.80
N LEU A 21 -12.61 1.23 17.99
CA LEU A 21 -12.95 -0.12 17.56
C LEU A 21 -14.14 -0.02 16.60
N SER A 22 -14.00 -0.66 15.45
CA SER A 22 -15.08 -0.80 14.48
C SER A 22 -15.22 -2.28 14.15
N VAL A 23 -16.42 -2.81 14.32
CA VAL A 23 -16.77 -4.18 13.94
C VAL A 23 -17.89 -4.10 12.93
N ASN A 24 -17.73 -4.78 11.82
CA ASN A 24 -18.74 -4.89 10.78
C ASN A 24 -18.99 -6.38 10.49
N VAL A 25 -20.24 -6.76 10.56
CA VAL A 25 -20.72 -8.11 10.20
C VAL A 25 -21.69 -7.91 9.05
N SER A 26 -21.55 -8.70 8.01
CA SER A 26 -22.39 -8.63 6.83
C SER A 26 -22.75 -10.05 6.35
N GLU A 27 -23.95 -10.17 5.87
CA GLU A 27 -24.49 -11.40 5.29
C GLU A 27 -24.69 -11.19 3.79
N LYS A 28 -24.35 -12.19 3.02
CA LYS A 28 -24.65 -12.25 1.60
C LYS A 28 -25.51 -13.48 1.34
N THR A 29 -26.74 -13.26 0.93
CA THR A 29 -27.66 -14.32 0.55
C THR A 29 -27.64 -14.48 -0.97
N SER A 30 -27.33 -15.67 -1.46
CA SER A 30 -27.48 -16.02 -2.86
C SER A 30 -28.63 -16.97 -3.01
N LEU A 31 -29.52 -16.71 -4.00
CA LEU A 31 -30.58 -17.61 -4.42
C LEU A 31 -30.08 -18.34 -5.66
N ALA A 32 -29.69 -19.60 -5.51
CA ALA A 32 -29.41 -20.51 -6.62
C ALA A 32 -30.28 -21.75 -6.47
N ASP A 33 -30.90 -22.15 -7.54
CA ASP A 33 -31.75 -23.39 -7.61
C ASP A 33 -32.82 -23.50 -6.52
N GLY A 34 -33.45 -22.38 -6.14
CA GLY A 34 -34.52 -22.37 -5.12
C GLY A 34 -34.04 -22.60 -3.69
N LYS A 35 -32.73 -22.67 -3.45
CA LYS A 35 -32.12 -22.72 -2.12
C LYS A 35 -31.47 -21.38 -1.80
N ALA A 36 -31.76 -20.85 -0.62
CA ALA A 36 -31.12 -19.66 -0.09
C ALA A 36 -29.87 -20.08 0.71
N ASP A 37 -28.70 -19.86 0.16
CA ASP A 37 -27.45 -20.02 0.90
C ASP A 37 -27.01 -18.66 1.47
N ALA A 38 -26.95 -18.58 2.78
CA ALA A 38 -26.48 -17.38 3.49
C ALA A 38 -25.03 -17.55 3.91
N VAL A 39 -24.18 -16.64 3.45
CA VAL A 39 -22.74 -16.64 3.77
C VAL A 39 -22.40 -15.39 4.57
N TRP A 40 -21.72 -15.58 5.69
CA TRP A 40 -21.37 -14.52 6.63
C TRP A 40 -19.93 -14.08 6.45
N GLY A 41 -19.75 -12.77 6.34
CA GLY A 41 -18.44 -12.13 6.39
C GLY A 41 -18.37 -11.16 7.57
N TRP A 42 -17.20 -11.04 8.17
CA TRP A 42 -17.00 -10.05 9.22
C TRP A 42 -15.61 -9.40 9.12
N ASN A 43 -15.53 -8.16 9.59
CA ASN A 43 -14.26 -7.47 9.75
C ASN A 43 -14.27 -6.66 11.05
N SER A 44 -13.09 -6.59 11.67
CA SER A 44 -12.86 -5.80 12.87
C SER A 44 -11.62 -4.94 12.65
N ARG A 45 -11.70 -3.68 13.06
CA ARG A 45 -10.57 -2.74 13.00
C ARG A 45 -10.41 -2.08 14.35
N TYR A 46 -9.22 -2.15 14.89
CA TYR A 46 -8.83 -1.48 16.11
C TYR A 46 -7.72 -0.48 15.84
N ARG A 47 -7.79 0.69 16.47
CA ARG A 47 -6.75 1.72 16.41
C ARG A 47 -6.56 2.33 17.79
N ILE A 48 -5.31 2.53 18.15
CA ILE A 48 -4.88 3.29 19.31
C ILE A 48 -3.90 4.38 18.89
N GLU A 49 -4.18 5.61 19.29
CA GLU A 49 -3.31 6.75 19.09
C GLU A 49 -2.90 7.32 20.44
N ALA A 50 -1.63 7.36 20.73
CA ALA A 50 -1.09 7.81 22.02
C ALA A 50 -0.14 8.98 21.84
N SER A 51 -0.37 10.04 22.62
CA SER A 51 0.53 11.21 22.75
C SER A 51 0.82 11.94 21.43
N GLY A 52 0.06 11.70 20.35
CA GLY A 52 0.33 12.23 19.01
C GLY A 52 1.66 11.77 18.40
N ARG A 53 2.28 10.72 18.98
CA ARG A 53 3.57 10.16 18.54
C ARG A 53 3.47 8.71 18.11
N TYR A 54 2.53 7.99 18.64
CA TYR A 54 2.34 6.57 18.41
C TYR A 54 0.97 6.32 17.85
N ASP A 55 0.90 5.64 16.75
CA ASP A 55 -0.33 5.18 16.12
C ASP A 55 -0.18 3.69 15.82
N ALA A 56 -0.98 2.87 16.45
CA ALA A 56 -0.99 1.44 16.22
C ALA A 56 -2.39 0.99 15.82
N GLY A 57 -2.46 0.01 14.96
CA GLY A 57 -3.75 -0.51 14.55
C GLY A 57 -3.67 -1.94 14.06
N MET A 58 -4.81 -2.59 14.15
CA MET A 58 -5.01 -3.95 13.67
C MET A 58 -6.32 -4.02 12.91
N ALA A 59 -6.33 -4.75 11.83
CA ALA A 59 -7.54 -5.07 11.09
C ALA A 59 -7.59 -6.57 10.81
N VAL A 60 -8.72 -7.17 11.06
CA VAL A 60 -8.94 -8.60 10.92
C VAL A 60 -10.18 -8.80 10.06
N THR A 61 -10.11 -9.67 9.08
CA THR A 61 -11.26 -9.94 8.21
C THR A 61 -11.42 -11.43 7.91
N ARG A 62 -12.67 -11.82 7.73
CA ARG A 62 -13.09 -13.06 7.12
C ARG A 62 -13.96 -12.76 5.91
N GLY A 63 -13.58 -13.30 4.76
CA GLY A 63 -14.36 -13.20 3.53
C GLY A 63 -15.61 -14.07 3.55
N TYR A 64 -16.51 -13.85 2.60
CA TYR A 64 -17.72 -14.65 2.45
C TYR A 64 -17.44 -16.08 1.97
N ASP A 65 -16.40 -16.26 1.15
CA ASP A 65 -16.07 -17.53 0.52
C ASP A 65 -15.20 -18.45 1.38
N ASP A 66 -14.89 -18.02 2.61
CA ASP A 66 -14.01 -18.74 3.49
C ASP A 66 -14.78 -19.81 4.31
N SER A 67 -14.38 -21.06 4.14
CA SER A 67 -14.89 -22.18 4.94
C SER A 67 -14.26 -22.17 6.34
N GLY A 68 -14.97 -21.66 7.32
CA GLY A 68 -14.51 -21.65 8.72
C GLY A 68 -14.84 -20.37 9.45
N VAL A 69 -14.63 -20.35 10.76
CA VAL A 69 -14.92 -19.20 11.64
C VAL A 69 -13.71 -18.28 11.76
N TRP A 70 -12.51 -18.78 11.43
CA TRP A 70 -11.25 -18.08 11.63
C TRP A 70 -11.03 -16.95 10.61
N PRO A 71 -10.34 -15.87 11.01
CA PRO A 71 -10.01 -14.79 10.09
C PRO A 71 -9.05 -15.27 9.00
N THR A 72 -9.28 -14.83 7.78
CA THR A 72 -8.44 -15.16 6.61
C THR A 72 -7.37 -14.12 6.33
N SER A 73 -7.57 -12.90 6.79
CA SER A 73 -6.57 -11.84 6.65
C SER A 73 -6.43 -11.02 7.93
N VAL A 74 -5.18 -10.81 8.34
CA VAL A 74 -4.81 -9.97 9.47
C VAL A 74 -3.84 -8.90 9.00
N ALA A 75 -4.18 -7.64 9.24
CA ALA A 75 -3.30 -6.49 9.05
C ALA A 75 -2.93 -5.91 10.41
N GLY A 76 -1.69 -5.46 10.56
CA GLY A 76 -1.25 -4.79 11.77
C GLY A 76 -0.12 -3.80 11.47
N TYR A 77 -0.19 -2.62 12.04
CA TYR A 77 0.83 -1.60 11.88
C TYR A 77 1.15 -0.92 13.20
N TYR A 78 2.36 -0.41 13.27
CA TYR A 78 2.83 0.48 14.32
C TYR A 78 3.57 1.65 13.69
N MET A 79 3.13 2.87 13.96
CA MET A 79 3.78 4.09 13.47
C MET A 79 4.30 4.94 14.61
N ILE A 80 5.49 5.47 14.42
CA ILE A 80 6.17 6.38 15.34
C ILE A 80 6.41 7.71 14.60
N TYR A 81 6.09 8.80 15.28
CA TYR A 81 6.33 10.16 14.78
C TYR A 81 7.36 10.88 15.62
N GLY A 82 8.29 11.57 14.98
CA GLY A 82 9.32 12.37 15.64
C GLY A 82 8.72 13.49 16.49
N ARG A 83 9.35 13.76 17.63
CA ARG A 83 8.89 14.82 18.56
C ARG A 83 9.34 16.20 18.14
N LYS A 84 10.60 16.36 17.73
CA LYS A 84 11.23 17.64 17.38
C LYS A 84 11.55 17.74 15.89
N SER A 85 11.84 16.63 15.25
CA SER A 85 12.14 16.54 13.84
C SER A 85 10.96 15.92 13.09
N PRO A 86 10.63 16.39 11.89
CA PRO A 86 9.52 15.86 11.10
C PRO A 86 9.94 14.54 10.43
N TRP A 87 9.93 13.47 11.20
CA TRP A 87 10.14 12.12 10.70
C TRP A 87 9.04 11.17 11.17
N LYS A 88 8.79 10.15 10.41
CA LYS A 88 7.88 9.05 10.76
C LYS A 88 8.46 7.72 10.33
N MET A 89 8.16 6.69 11.08
CA MET A 89 8.56 5.31 10.82
C MET A 89 7.35 4.40 10.96
N ALA A 90 7.23 3.46 10.05
CA ALA A 90 6.19 2.43 10.06
C ALA A 90 6.81 1.05 10.17
N ILE A 91 6.21 0.19 11.00
CA ILE A 91 6.53 -1.23 11.14
C ILE A 91 5.23 -2.01 10.98
N GLY A 92 5.26 -3.08 10.20
CA GLY A 92 4.09 -3.89 9.88
C GLY A 92 3.45 -3.48 8.56
N ASP A 93 2.14 -3.29 8.53
CA ASP A 93 1.41 -3.02 7.29
C ASP A 93 1.34 -1.51 7.02
N TYR A 94 1.88 -1.08 5.88
CA TYR A 94 1.88 0.31 5.46
C TYR A 94 1.51 0.46 3.98
N ALA A 95 1.22 1.68 3.58
CA ALA A 95 0.96 2.08 2.20
C ALA A 95 1.93 3.18 1.77
N LEU A 96 2.40 3.07 0.54
CA LEU A 96 3.23 4.06 -0.14
C LEU A 96 2.49 4.59 -1.36
N ARG A 97 2.46 5.91 -1.50
CA ARG A 97 1.78 6.58 -2.61
C ARG A 97 2.68 7.69 -3.13
N PHE A 98 3.36 7.40 -4.23
CA PHE A 98 4.28 8.32 -4.88
C PHE A 98 3.80 8.64 -6.29
N GLY A 99 4.04 9.89 -6.73
CA GLY A 99 3.71 10.37 -8.06
C GLY A 99 2.22 10.21 -8.43
N GLN A 100 1.97 9.87 -9.67
CA GLN A 100 0.66 9.50 -10.22
C GLN A 100 0.42 7.97 -10.19
N GLY A 101 1.40 7.22 -9.68
CA GLY A 101 1.30 5.79 -9.44
C GLY A 101 1.70 4.92 -10.61
N LEU A 102 2.54 5.41 -11.51
CA LEU A 102 3.13 4.58 -12.56
C LEU A 102 4.20 3.65 -12.02
N ALA A 103 5.01 4.13 -11.05
CA ALA A 103 6.03 3.31 -10.43
C ALA A 103 5.48 2.58 -9.21
N LEU A 104 5.07 3.30 -8.17
CA LEU A 104 4.67 2.70 -6.90
C LEU A 104 3.45 3.40 -6.31
N TRP A 105 2.34 2.68 -6.33
CA TRP A 105 1.10 3.11 -5.69
C TRP A 105 0.41 1.90 -5.09
N ASN A 106 0.40 1.80 -3.78
CA ASN A 106 -0.39 0.79 -3.12
C ASN A 106 -1.44 1.43 -2.20
N GLY A 107 -2.58 0.79 -2.13
CA GLY A 107 -3.75 1.28 -1.41
C GLY A 107 -5.01 1.05 -2.23
N PHE A 108 -6.13 1.51 -1.69
CA PHE A 108 -7.41 1.38 -2.35
C PHE A 108 -7.46 2.24 -3.61
N SER A 109 -7.75 1.63 -4.75
CA SER A 109 -8.08 2.29 -5.99
C SER A 109 -9.54 1.96 -6.33
N MET A 110 -10.38 2.97 -6.45
CA MET A 110 -11.75 2.76 -6.91
C MET A 110 -11.70 2.46 -8.41
N THR A 111 -11.97 1.21 -8.78
CA THR A 111 -12.28 0.84 -10.15
C THR A 111 -13.78 1.06 -10.34
N GLY A 112 -14.15 2.16 -10.93
CA GLY A 112 -15.56 2.54 -11.18
C GLY A 112 -15.62 3.63 -12.23
N VAL A 113 -16.76 4.31 -12.36
CA VAL A 113 -16.96 5.41 -13.29
C VAL A 113 -15.79 6.40 -13.18
N GLN A 114 -14.98 6.44 -14.22
CA GLN A 114 -13.77 7.25 -14.24
C GLN A 114 -14.15 8.69 -14.53
N ASN A 115 -14.30 9.47 -13.49
CA ASN A 115 -14.31 10.91 -13.58
C ASN A 115 -12.88 11.40 -13.89
N VAL A 116 -12.77 12.51 -14.62
CA VAL A 116 -11.46 13.16 -14.88
C VAL A 116 -10.66 13.36 -13.59
N GLN A 117 -11.33 13.64 -12.48
CA GLN A 117 -10.73 13.77 -11.15
C GLN A 117 -10.13 12.47 -10.60
N SER A 118 -10.56 11.30 -11.08
CA SER A 118 -10.01 10.01 -10.63
C SER A 118 -8.62 9.71 -11.19
N PHE A 119 -8.25 10.37 -12.30
CA PHE A 119 -6.90 10.27 -12.87
C PHE A 119 -5.87 11.08 -12.11
N TRP A 120 -6.33 12.09 -11.37
CA TRP A 120 -5.46 12.91 -10.56
C TRP A 120 -5.26 12.29 -9.17
N LYS A 121 -4.06 11.82 -8.92
CA LYS A 121 -3.71 11.20 -7.65
C LYS A 121 -2.88 12.15 -6.79
N ARG A 122 -3.24 12.24 -5.52
CA ARG A 122 -2.46 13.00 -4.53
C ARG A 122 -1.47 12.07 -3.84
N PRO A 123 -0.16 12.25 -4.07
CA PRO A 123 0.84 11.47 -3.36
C PRO A 123 0.78 11.78 -1.86
N ALA A 124 0.61 10.76 -1.06
CA ALA A 124 0.53 10.87 0.40
C ALA A 124 1.80 10.39 1.11
N GLY A 125 2.80 9.92 0.35
CA GLY A 125 4.01 9.34 0.90
C GLY A 125 3.73 8.09 1.73
N LEU A 126 4.43 7.96 2.85
CA LEU A 126 4.26 6.86 3.79
C LEU A 126 3.03 7.07 4.67
N SER A 127 2.16 6.08 4.73
CA SER A 127 0.96 6.08 5.56
C SER A 127 0.67 4.69 6.16
N PRO A 128 0.01 4.61 7.34
CA PRO A 128 -0.37 3.32 7.90
C PRO A 128 -1.43 2.66 7.03
N SER A 129 -1.38 1.35 6.88
CA SER A 129 -2.39 0.60 6.13
C SER A 129 -3.27 -0.24 7.06
N ARG A 130 -4.58 -0.01 6.94
CA ARG A 130 -5.64 -0.82 7.56
C ARG A 130 -6.49 -1.50 6.51
N ALA A 131 -5.91 -1.69 5.33
CA ALA A 131 -6.59 -2.37 4.25
C ALA A 131 -6.84 -3.83 4.61
N LEU A 132 -8.05 -4.30 4.37
CA LEU A 132 -8.42 -5.69 4.62
C LEU A 132 -7.82 -6.62 3.55
N SER A 133 -7.70 -6.11 2.32
CA SER A 133 -7.07 -6.86 1.23
C SER A 133 -5.54 -6.87 1.37
N PRO A 134 -4.90 -8.03 1.34
CA PRO A 134 -3.43 -8.15 1.36
C PRO A 134 -2.75 -7.44 0.19
N SER A 135 -3.36 -7.40 -0.99
CA SER A 135 -2.82 -6.75 -2.19
C SER A 135 -2.73 -5.23 -2.08
N SER A 136 -3.49 -4.62 -1.16
CA SER A 136 -3.54 -3.17 -0.97
C SER A 136 -2.57 -2.65 0.10
N ARG A 137 -1.69 -3.49 0.63
CA ARG A 137 -0.74 -3.13 1.68
C ARG A 137 0.63 -3.74 1.44
N LEU A 138 1.65 -3.07 1.94
CA LEU A 138 3.02 -3.56 2.05
C LEU A 138 3.28 -3.93 3.50
N ARG A 139 3.98 -5.02 3.75
CA ARG A 139 4.34 -5.47 5.10
C ARG A 139 5.85 -5.46 5.28
N GLY A 140 6.32 -4.71 6.25
CA GLY A 140 7.76 -4.57 6.52
C GLY A 140 8.06 -3.34 7.34
N ILE A 141 9.07 -2.60 6.93
CA ILE A 141 9.52 -1.36 7.57
C ILE A 141 9.67 -0.24 6.55
N ALA A 142 9.29 0.96 6.95
CA ALA A 142 9.51 2.16 6.16
C ALA A 142 9.77 3.36 7.05
N ALA A 143 10.58 4.30 6.59
CA ALA A 143 10.86 5.55 7.27
C ALA A 143 10.77 6.71 6.28
N GLU A 144 10.25 7.84 6.76
CA GLU A 144 10.17 9.09 6.00
C GLU A 144 10.69 10.22 6.88
N VAL A 145 11.55 11.06 6.33
CA VAL A 145 12.18 12.18 7.02
C VAL A 145 12.05 13.44 6.17
N ASP A 146 11.60 14.54 6.78
CA ASP A 146 11.57 15.86 6.15
C ASP A 146 12.85 16.62 6.50
N ILE A 147 13.61 17.02 5.48
CA ILE A 147 14.85 17.78 5.60
C ILE A 147 14.67 19.09 4.83
N GLY A 148 14.10 20.08 5.48
CA GLY A 148 13.84 21.40 4.87
C GLY A 148 12.83 21.32 3.73
N LYS A 149 13.32 21.43 2.49
CA LYS A 149 12.47 21.31 1.29
C LYS A 149 12.42 19.88 0.73
N PHE A 150 13.20 18.97 1.27
CA PHE A 150 13.28 17.59 0.81
C PHE A 150 12.56 16.65 1.76
N VAL A 151 11.85 15.69 1.18
CA VAL A 151 11.25 14.55 1.90
C VAL A 151 11.90 13.30 1.35
N VAL A 152 12.55 12.54 2.22
CA VAL A 152 13.22 11.30 1.87
C VAL A 152 12.45 10.14 2.51
N THR A 153 12.05 9.18 1.71
CA THR A 153 11.38 7.96 2.17
C THR A 153 12.21 6.76 1.75
N VAL A 154 12.45 5.85 2.68
CA VAL A 154 13.07 4.55 2.43
C VAL A 154 12.14 3.45 2.93
N PHE A 155 12.09 2.33 2.23
CA PHE A 155 11.19 1.24 2.59
C PHE A 155 11.73 -0.11 2.17
N SER A 156 11.31 -1.11 2.94
CA SER A 156 11.51 -2.52 2.61
C SER A 156 10.27 -3.30 3.05
N ALA A 157 9.74 -4.09 2.15
CA ALA A 157 8.57 -4.93 2.38
C ALA A 157 8.83 -6.35 1.91
N SER A 158 8.26 -7.30 2.60
CA SER A 158 8.25 -8.70 2.20
C SER A 158 6.84 -9.25 2.30
N GLY A 159 6.48 -10.14 1.40
CA GLY A 159 5.15 -10.74 1.37
C GLY A 159 5.18 -12.18 0.88
N TRP A 160 4.18 -12.93 1.31
CA TRP A 160 3.82 -14.17 0.68
C TRP A 160 2.81 -13.83 -0.40
N LEU A 161 3.15 -14.07 -1.66
CA LEU A 161 2.19 -13.99 -2.73
C LEU A 161 1.23 -15.17 -2.55
N ALA A 162 -0.05 -14.86 -2.34
CA ALA A 162 -1.08 -15.88 -2.39
C ALA A 162 -1.04 -16.55 -3.76
N GLU A 163 -1.11 -17.86 -3.72
CA GLU A 163 -1.08 -18.73 -4.88
C GLU A 163 -2.16 -18.33 -5.87
N GLN A 164 -1.74 -17.82 -7.04
CA GLN A 164 -2.61 -17.84 -8.21
C GLN A 164 -2.31 -19.14 -8.95
N ASP A 165 -3.30 -20.02 -8.96
CA ASP A 165 -3.27 -21.24 -9.77
C ASP A 165 -3.19 -20.86 -11.25
N PHE A 166 -1.96 -20.78 -11.77
CA PHE A 166 -1.71 -20.57 -13.20
C PHE A 166 -1.85 -21.83 -14.03
N SER A 167 -2.08 -22.96 -13.41
CA SER A 167 -2.38 -24.23 -14.11
C SER A 167 -3.09 -25.15 -13.13
N GLY A 168 -4.21 -25.72 -13.51
CA GLY A 168 -5.04 -26.67 -12.75
C GLY A 168 -4.37 -27.91 -12.16
N ALA A 169 -3.13 -27.81 -11.73
CA ALA A 169 -2.38 -28.80 -11.00
C ALA A 169 -2.39 -28.42 -9.51
N SER A 170 -3.04 -29.22 -8.71
CA SER A 170 -3.14 -29.17 -7.26
C SER A 170 -1.76 -29.23 -6.56
N GLY A 171 -1.00 -28.19 -6.62
CA GLY A 171 0.28 -28.06 -5.94
C GLY A 171 0.41 -26.70 -5.28
N LYS A 172 0.49 -26.64 -3.95
CA LYS A 172 0.70 -25.38 -3.19
C LYS A 172 2.06 -24.77 -3.51
N ASN A 173 2.12 -23.94 -4.52
CA ASN A 173 3.30 -23.14 -4.85
C ASN A 173 3.38 -21.95 -3.89
N ARG A 174 4.40 -21.88 -3.06
CA ARG A 174 4.68 -20.73 -2.21
C ARG A 174 5.64 -19.81 -2.95
N SER A 175 5.19 -18.62 -3.33
CA SER A 175 6.06 -17.57 -3.80
C SER A 175 6.27 -16.53 -2.71
N TRP A 176 7.48 -16.02 -2.63
CA TRP A 176 7.87 -15.00 -1.67
C TRP A 176 8.50 -13.84 -2.42
N ASP A 177 8.15 -12.61 -2.01
CA ASP A 177 8.68 -11.41 -2.62
C ASP A 177 9.32 -10.47 -1.61
N VAL A 178 10.32 -9.74 -2.05
CA VAL A 178 10.90 -8.59 -1.35
C VAL A 178 10.85 -7.40 -2.26
N LEU A 179 10.31 -6.31 -1.76
CA LEU A 179 10.28 -4.99 -2.39
C LEU A 179 11.11 -4.03 -1.53
N SER A 180 12.14 -3.42 -2.09
CA SER A 180 12.93 -2.41 -1.39
C SER A 180 13.19 -1.23 -2.30
N GLY A 181 13.22 -0.02 -1.72
CA GLY A 181 13.44 1.17 -2.51
C GLY A 181 13.38 2.46 -1.71
N GLY A 182 13.31 3.56 -2.42
CA GLY A 182 13.23 4.89 -1.85
C GLY A 182 12.57 5.90 -2.76
N ASN A 183 12.19 7.02 -2.16
CA ASN A 183 11.66 8.20 -2.83
C ASN A 183 12.33 9.43 -2.24
N VAL A 184 12.66 10.38 -3.11
CA VAL A 184 13.12 11.72 -2.72
C VAL A 184 12.22 12.73 -3.38
N ALA A 185 11.54 13.55 -2.59
CA ALA A 185 10.66 14.61 -3.07
C ALA A 185 11.19 15.97 -2.65
N TRP A 186 11.29 16.88 -3.60
CA TRP A 186 11.53 18.29 -3.37
C TRP A 186 10.20 19.04 -3.38
N ARG A 187 9.96 19.82 -2.32
CA ARG A 187 8.72 20.59 -2.14
C ARG A 187 8.99 22.09 -2.18
N SER A 188 8.17 22.80 -2.93
CA SER A 188 8.15 24.26 -3.02
C SER A 188 6.74 24.77 -2.77
N SER A 189 6.60 26.09 -2.58
CA SER A 189 5.28 26.76 -2.46
C SER A 189 4.38 26.58 -3.69
N HIS A 190 4.99 26.38 -4.86
CA HIS A 190 4.28 26.29 -6.13
C HIS A 190 4.19 24.87 -6.69
N GLY A 191 4.87 23.90 -6.08
CA GLY A 191 4.85 22.53 -6.60
C GLY A 191 5.78 21.57 -5.89
N GLN A 192 5.80 20.36 -6.39
CA GLN A 192 6.62 19.26 -5.92
C GLN A 192 7.20 18.51 -7.12
N VAL A 193 8.45 18.11 -6.99
CA VAL A 193 9.10 17.16 -7.90
C VAL A 193 9.61 16.00 -7.06
N SER A 194 9.40 14.78 -7.51
CA SER A 194 9.95 13.63 -6.79
C SER A 194 10.53 12.57 -7.74
N ALA A 195 11.46 11.81 -7.19
CA ALA A 195 12.05 10.64 -7.86
C ALA A 195 11.87 9.41 -6.98
N THR A 196 11.42 8.33 -7.59
CA THR A 196 11.19 7.04 -6.93
C THR A 196 12.03 5.98 -7.62
N ALA A 197 12.68 5.13 -6.84
CA ALA A 197 13.37 3.95 -7.34
C ALA A 197 13.09 2.76 -6.43
N PHE A 198 12.82 1.59 -7.01
CA PHE A 198 12.65 0.36 -6.23
C PHE A 198 13.06 -0.87 -7.02
N CYS A 199 13.40 -1.91 -6.27
CA CYS A 199 13.64 -3.24 -6.79
C CYS A 199 12.71 -4.22 -6.07
N LYS A 200 12.07 -5.08 -6.85
CA LYS A 200 11.24 -6.19 -6.36
C LYS A 200 11.87 -7.52 -6.82
N ILE A 201 12.16 -8.39 -5.87
CA ILE A 201 12.68 -9.73 -6.13
C ILE A 201 11.59 -10.72 -5.75
N VAL A 202 11.19 -11.55 -6.68
CA VAL A 202 10.19 -12.60 -6.49
C VAL A 202 10.86 -13.95 -6.60
N LYS A 203 10.76 -14.76 -5.56
CA LYS A 203 11.20 -16.17 -5.61
C LYS A 203 9.99 -17.04 -5.91
N LEU A 204 9.98 -17.62 -7.08
CA LEU A 204 8.99 -18.60 -7.51
C LEU A 204 9.51 -19.99 -7.19
N THR A 205 8.74 -20.80 -6.46
CA THR A 205 9.05 -22.21 -6.21
C THR A 205 7.96 -23.05 -6.85
N ALA A 206 8.26 -23.64 -7.99
CA ALA A 206 7.36 -24.58 -8.66
C ALA A 206 7.62 -26.00 -8.13
N LYS A 207 6.59 -26.65 -7.60
CA LYS A 207 6.60 -28.09 -7.32
C LYS A 207 5.98 -28.80 -8.51
N THR A 208 6.77 -29.49 -9.30
CA THR A 208 6.24 -30.38 -10.34
C THR A 208 5.94 -31.73 -9.68
N ALA A 209 4.69 -32.10 -9.60
CA ALA A 209 4.26 -33.43 -9.21
C ALA A 209 4.45 -34.38 -10.40
N GLY A 210 5.57 -35.09 -10.42
CA GLY A 210 5.85 -36.20 -11.33
C GLY A 210 6.36 -37.37 -10.52
N ASN A 211 5.72 -38.51 -10.68
CA ASN A 211 6.08 -39.83 -10.16
C ASN A 211 7.21 -39.89 -9.09
N GLY A 212 6.86 -39.58 -7.85
CA GLY A 212 7.64 -39.97 -6.68
C GLY A 212 8.78 -39.05 -6.26
N PHE A 213 9.19 -38.05 -7.03
CA PHE A 213 10.28 -37.14 -6.64
C PHE A 213 9.92 -35.68 -7.01
N ALA A 214 9.65 -34.85 -6.02
CA ALA A 214 9.38 -33.44 -6.22
C ALA A 214 10.68 -32.66 -6.31
N ILE A 215 11.16 -32.39 -7.53
CA ILE A 215 12.30 -31.48 -7.74
C ILE A 215 11.75 -30.05 -7.74
N GLY A 216 11.97 -29.34 -6.63
CA GLY A 216 11.62 -27.92 -6.53
C GLY A 216 12.59 -27.07 -7.36
N LYS A 217 12.19 -26.60 -8.53
CA LYS A 217 12.93 -25.57 -9.26
C LYS A 217 12.56 -24.22 -8.69
N SER A 218 13.54 -23.48 -8.18
CA SER A 218 13.38 -22.08 -7.76
C SER A 218 13.84 -21.16 -8.89
N ALA A 219 12.97 -20.24 -9.30
CA ALA A 219 13.31 -19.18 -10.22
C ALA A 219 13.24 -17.84 -9.47
N PHE A 220 14.18 -16.93 -9.77
CA PHE A 220 14.15 -15.56 -9.27
C PHE A 220 13.77 -14.63 -10.41
N LEU A 221 12.74 -13.83 -10.18
CA LEU A 221 12.34 -12.76 -11.08
C LEU A 221 12.64 -11.44 -10.38
N SER A 222 13.37 -10.56 -11.05
CA SER A 222 13.60 -9.20 -10.56
C SER A 222 12.79 -8.20 -11.39
N LEU A 223 12.20 -7.23 -10.72
CA LEU A 223 11.52 -6.09 -11.31
C LEU A 223 12.12 -4.84 -10.69
N SER A 224 12.73 -3.99 -11.50
CA SER A 224 13.30 -2.72 -11.05
C SER A 224 12.68 -1.58 -11.84
N LYS A 225 12.12 -0.60 -11.13
CA LYS A 225 11.52 0.58 -11.74
C LYS A 225 12.09 1.84 -11.14
N VAL A 226 12.21 2.84 -12.00
CA VAL A 226 12.51 4.21 -11.62
C VAL A 226 11.42 5.12 -12.18
N SER A 227 11.08 6.18 -11.44
CA SER A 227 10.18 7.21 -11.95
C SER A 227 10.58 8.59 -11.46
N VAL A 228 10.19 9.59 -12.24
CA VAL A 228 10.24 10.99 -11.86
C VAL A 228 8.85 11.56 -12.05
N ASP A 229 8.34 12.23 -11.04
CA ASP A 229 7.07 12.93 -11.09
C ASP A 229 7.23 14.41 -10.74
N ALA A 230 6.36 15.21 -11.33
CA ALA A 230 6.28 16.64 -11.08
C ALA A 230 4.84 17.07 -10.97
N ARG A 231 4.57 17.99 -10.06
CA ARG A 231 3.27 18.64 -9.88
C ARG A 231 3.46 20.10 -9.55
N PHE A 232 2.77 20.95 -10.28
CA PHE A 232 2.83 22.40 -10.11
C PHE A 232 1.43 23.00 -10.07
N CYS A 233 1.23 23.98 -9.22
CA CYS A 233 0.01 24.78 -9.14
C CYS A 233 0.31 26.19 -9.64
N LEU A 234 -0.33 26.58 -10.76
CA LEU A 234 -0.16 27.87 -11.41
C LEU A 234 -1.53 28.56 -11.56
N LYS A 235 -1.75 29.63 -10.79
CA LYS A 235 -2.96 30.47 -10.91
C LYS A 235 -4.29 29.68 -10.92
N GLY A 236 -4.43 28.64 -10.08
CA GLY A 236 -5.64 27.82 -10.00
C GLY A 236 -5.64 26.58 -10.91
N THR A 237 -4.67 26.46 -11.81
CA THR A 237 -4.51 25.25 -12.63
C THR A 237 -3.43 24.36 -11.99
N GLU A 238 -3.75 23.10 -11.76
CA GLU A 238 -2.79 22.08 -11.34
C GLU A 238 -2.30 21.27 -12.55
N LEU A 239 -0.99 21.30 -12.76
CA LEU A 239 -0.31 20.50 -13.78
C LEU A 239 0.37 19.33 -13.09
N PHE A 240 0.29 18.14 -13.67
CA PHE A 240 0.97 16.96 -13.16
C PHE A 240 1.52 16.10 -14.31
N ALA A 241 2.65 15.47 -14.07
CA ALA A 241 3.25 14.50 -14.97
C ALA A 241 4.06 13.47 -14.19
N GLU A 242 4.09 12.24 -14.68
CA GLU A 242 5.00 11.19 -14.20
C GLU A 242 5.55 10.43 -15.40
N ALA A 243 6.86 10.24 -15.40
CA ALA A 243 7.57 9.36 -16.32
C ALA A 243 8.18 8.22 -15.51
N ALA A 244 7.92 6.99 -15.90
CA ALA A 244 8.47 5.80 -15.27
C ALA A 244 9.16 4.91 -16.30
N TYR A 245 10.20 4.22 -15.88
CA TYR A 245 10.96 3.29 -16.68
C TYR A 245 11.15 1.96 -15.95
N ASP A 246 10.74 0.89 -16.59
CA ASP A 246 10.97 -0.47 -16.13
C ASP A 246 12.32 -0.95 -16.67
N ILE A 247 13.29 -1.09 -15.78
CA ILE A 247 14.67 -1.45 -16.15
C ILE A 247 14.74 -2.88 -16.67
N CYS A 248 13.94 -3.78 -16.10
CA CYS A 248 13.99 -5.20 -16.47
C CYS A 248 13.23 -5.48 -17.78
N ALA A 249 12.09 -4.82 -17.98
CA ALA A 249 11.28 -4.97 -19.19
C ALA A 249 11.69 -4.01 -20.31
N VAL A 250 12.57 -3.02 -20.04
CA VAL A 250 13.01 -1.98 -20.98
C VAL A 250 11.81 -1.23 -21.55
N LYS A 251 10.82 -0.86 -20.70
CA LYS A 251 9.58 -0.22 -21.13
C LYS A 251 9.38 1.13 -20.45
N PRO A 252 9.24 2.23 -21.20
CA PRO A 252 8.83 3.52 -20.65
C PRO A 252 7.32 3.58 -20.44
N SER A 253 6.90 4.37 -19.47
CA SER A 253 5.51 4.73 -19.21
C SER A 253 5.43 6.22 -18.90
N LEU A 254 4.44 6.91 -19.43
CA LEU A 254 4.25 8.34 -19.25
C LEU A 254 2.78 8.62 -18.93
N THR A 255 2.54 9.48 -17.96
CA THR A 255 1.21 10.05 -17.69
C THR A 255 1.34 11.53 -17.38
N GLY A 256 0.32 12.31 -17.71
CA GLY A 256 0.28 13.72 -17.37
C GLY A 256 -1.08 14.32 -17.67
N GLY A 257 -1.34 15.47 -17.07
CA GLY A 257 -2.59 16.18 -17.25
C GLY A 257 -2.58 17.54 -16.59
N ALA A 258 -3.67 18.26 -16.82
CA ALA A 258 -3.97 19.53 -16.21
C ALA A 258 -5.37 19.49 -15.60
N MET A 259 -5.56 20.10 -14.46
CA MET A 259 -6.84 20.28 -13.79
C MET A 259 -7.03 21.77 -13.49
N ILE A 260 -8.16 22.30 -13.93
CA ILE A 260 -8.56 23.70 -13.79
C ILE A 260 -9.63 23.81 -12.71
#